data_51b019eddc89ef8793c2289d25a2b5ba
#
_entry.id   51b019eddc89ef8793c2289d25a2b5ba
#
_cell.length_a   1.000
_cell.length_b   1.000
_cell.length_c   1.000
_cell.angle_alpha   90.00
_cell.angle_beta   90.00
_cell.angle_gamma   90.00
#
_symmetry.space_group_name_H-M   'P 1'
#
loop_
_entity.id
_entity.type
_entity.pdbx_description
1 polymer ?
#
loop_
_entity_poly.entity_id
_entity_poly.type
_entity_poly.pdbx_seq_one_letter_code
_entity_poly.pdbx_strand_id
1 'polypeptide(L)'
;MIKVFVMPTCPDCTKVMAQVKDNPEYQIIDIGAHVRNLKEFLYLRDNDPVFDAAKRYGFAGIPCFVLEDGTVTLSSLEAGISPARNGASCRIDGSGC
;
A
#
# COMPACT_ATOMS: atom_id res chain seq x y z
N MET A 1 14.09 -4.76 -5.35
CA MET A 1 13.19 -3.59 -5.52
C MET A 1 11.93 -3.79 -4.69
N ILE A 2 11.56 -2.78 -3.94
CA ILE A 2 10.36 -2.83 -3.10
C ILE A 2 9.17 -2.40 -3.94
N LYS A 3 8.13 -3.24 -4.00
CA LYS A 3 6.90 -2.87 -4.71
C LYS A 3 5.97 -2.10 -3.77
N VAL A 4 5.38 -1.02 -4.26
CA VAL A 4 4.47 -0.17 -3.49
C VAL A 4 3.14 -0.08 -4.22
N PHE A 5 2.14 -0.78 -3.71
CA PHE A 5 0.79 -0.76 -4.29
C PHE A 5 0.03 0.43 -3.74
N VAL A 6 -0.45 1.29 -4.63
CA VAL A 6 -1.05 2.58 -4.27
C VAL A 6 -2.24 2.90 -5.16
N MET A 7 -2.98 3.92 -4.75
CA MET A 7 -3.98 4.55 -5.61
C MET A 7 -3.86 6.07 -5.42
N PRO A 8 -3.76 6.86 -6.50
CA PRO A 8 -3.50 8.31 -6.37
C PRO A 8 -4.55 9.09 -5.60
N THR A 9 -5.77 8.57 -5.51
CA THR A 9 -6.84 9.22 -4.75
C THR A 9 -6.76 8.98 -3.25
N CYS A 10 -5.84 8.14 -2.81
CA CYS A 10 -5.63 7.84 -1.39
C CYS A 10 -4.62 8.83 -0.79
N PRO A 11 -5.00 9.64 0.22
CA PRO A 11 -4.06 10.61 0.80
C PRO A 11 -2.80 9.99 1.40
N ASP A 12 -2.93 8.83 2.04
CA ASP A 12 -1.76 8.14 2.59
C ASP A 12 -0.83 7.66 1.49
N CYS A 13 -1.40 7.21 0.37
CA CYS A 13 -0.63 6.77 -0.78
C CYS A 13 0.13 7.92 -1.42
N THR A 14 -0.50 9.09 -1.56
CA THR A 14 0.15 10.23 -2.20
C THR A 14 1.37 10.70 -1.42
N LYS A 15 1.33 10.60 -0.09
CA LYS A 15 2.49 10.95 0.74
C LYS A 15 3.64 9.99 0.53
N VAL A 16 3.35 8.70 0.45
CA VAL A 16 4.36 7.68 0.18
C VAL A 16 4.92 7.87 -1.22
N MET A 17 4.05 8.07 -2.22
CA MET A 17 4.47 8.27 -3.61
C MET A 17 5.43 9.45 -3.73
N ALA A 18 5.14 10.56 -3.03
CA ALA A 18 6.00 11.74 -3.08
C ALA A 18 7.40 11.44 -2.53
N GLN A 19 7.51 10.55 -1.55
CA GLN A 19 8.81 10.21 -0.98
C GLN A 19 9.64 9.29 -1.86
N VAL A 20 9.01 8.45 -2.67
CA VAL A 20 9.73 7.40 -3.40
C VAL A 20 9.75 7.59 -4.91
N LYS A 21 9.12 8.63 -5.43
CA LYS A 21 8.93 8.80 -6.89
C LYS A 21 10.23 8.81 -7.69
N ASP A 22 11.32 9.29 -7.11
CA ASP A 22 12.61 9.36 -7.80
C ASP A 22 13.61 8.35 -7.27
N ASN A 23 13.14 7.39 -6.46
CA ASN A 23 14.02 6.41 -5.86
C ASN A 23 13.91 5.08 -6.60
N PRO A 24 15.01 4.63 -7.27
CA PRO A 24 14.96 3.40 -8.06
C PRO A 24 14.82 2.13 -7.23
N GLU A 25 14.92 2.21 -5.91
CA GLU A 25 14.73 1.05 -5.05
C GLU A 25 13.25 0.71 -4.86
N TYR A 26 12.34 1.59 -5.27
CA TYR A 26 10.90 1.42 -5.11
C TYR A 26 10.21 1.41 -6.47
N GLN A 27 9.27 0.48 -6.63
CA GLN A 27 8.43 0.41 -7.81
C GLN A 27 7.00 0.75 -7.41
N ILE A 28 6.50 1.88 -7.89
CA ILE A 28 5.12 2.30 -7.62
C ILE A 28 4.19 1.56 -8.57
N ILE A 29 3.20 0.87 -8.01
CA ILE A 29 2.21 0.12 -8.77
C ILE A 29 0.84 0.70 -8.44
N ASP A 30 0.27 1.43 -9.40
CA ASP A 30 -1.04 2.05 -9.25
C ASP A 30 -2.12 1.02 -9.55
N ILE A 31 -2.86 0.61 -8.51
CA ILE A 31 -3.88 -0.43 -8.66
C ILE A 31 -5.09 0.07 -9.44
N GLY A 32 -5.21 1.37 -9.63
CA GLY A 32 -6.27 1.95 -10.44
C GLY A 32 -5.90 2.16 -11.90
N ALA A 33 -4.63 2.01 -12.25
CA ALA A 33 -4.17 2.26 -13.61
C ALA A 33 -4.44 1.09 -14.55
N HIS A 34 -4.46 -0.13 -14.04
CA HIS A 34 -4.69 -1.32 -14.85
C HIS A 34 -5.24 -2.44 -13.98
N VAL A 35 -6.18 -3.20 -14.52
CA VAL A 35 -6.81 -4.31 -13.79
C VAL A 35 -5.80 -5.37 -13.35
N ARG A 36 -4.71 -5.54 -14.10
CA ARG A 36 -3.66 -6.48 -13.72
C ARG A 36 -3.02 -6.10 -12.39
N ASN A 37 -2.79 -4.81 -12.18
CA ASN A 37 -2.23 -4.30 -10.92
C ASN A 37 -3.21 -4.53 -9.78
N LEU A 38 -4.48 -4.28 -10.01
CA LEU A 38 -5.52 -4.52 -9.01
C LEU A 38 -5.60 -6.02 -8.65
N LYS A 39 -5.54 -6.89 -9.64
CA LYS A 39 -5.58 -8.34 -9.38
C LYS A 39 -4.37 -8.80 -8.56
N GLU A 40 -3.20 -8.30 -8.85
CA GLU A 40 -1.99 -8.63 -8.09
C GLU A 40 -2.17 -8.21 -6.63
N PHE A 41 -2.67 -7.00 -6.41
CA PHE A 41 -2.93 -6.51 -5.06
C PHE A 41 -3.98 -7.36 -4.35
N LEU A 42 -5.08 -7.68 -5.01
CA LEU A 42 -6.15 -8.50 -4.42
C LEU A 42 -5.67 -9.89 -4.06
N TYR A 43 -4.79 -10.48 -4.87
CA TYR A 43 -4.20 -11.77 -4.55
C TYR A 43 -3.44 -11.71 -3.22
N LEU A 44 -2.66 -10.67 -3.02
CA LEU A 44 -1.96 -10.46 -1.75
C LEU A 44 -2.94 -10.26 -0.60
N ARG A 45 -3.96 -9.40 -0.82
CA ARG A 45 -4.93 -9.06 0.21
C ARG A 45 -5.73 -10.28 0.66
N ASP A 46 -6.04 -11.17 -0.27
CA ASP A 46 -6.86 -12.34 0.03
C ASP A 46 -6.05 -13.47 0.68
N ASN A 47 -4.74 -13.50 0.49
CA ASN A 47 -3.92 -14.63 0.89
C ASN A 47 -2.92 -14.34 2.01
N ASP A 48 -2.57 -13.07 2.25
CA ASP A 48 -1.57 -12.74 3.28
C ASP A 48 -2.24 -12.30 4.57
N PRO A 49 -1.89 -12.93 5.71
CA PRO A 49 -2.52 -12.59 6.99
C PRO A 49 -2.27 -11.16 7.46
N VAL A 50 -1.32 -10.44 6.89
CA VAL A 50 -1.09 -9.04 7.24
C VAL A 50 -2.32 -8.18 6.96
N PHE A 51 -3.20 -8.60 6.06
CA PHE A 51 -4.42 -7.88 5.71
C PHE A 51 -5.63 -8.25 6.59
N ASP A 52 -5.48 -9.14 7.54
CA ASP A 52 -6.63 -9.61 8.34
C ASP A 52 -7.33 -8.44 9.05
N ALA A 53 -6.57 -7.53 9.66
CA ALA A 53 -7.14 -6.37 10.32
C ALA A 53 -7.78 -5.42 9.31
N ALA A 54 -7.15 -5.22 8.16
CA ALA A 54 -7.72 -4.36 7.12
C ALA A 54 -9.06 -4.89 6.64
N LYS A 55 -9.16 -6.19 6.41
CA LYS A 55 -10.41 -6.81 5.98
C LYS A 55 -11.48 -6.71 7.05
N ARG A 56 -11.09 -6.93 8.32
CA ARG A 56 -12.03 -6.88 9.44
C ARG A 56 -12.61 -5.48 9.64
N TYR A 57 -11.79 -4.45 9.50
CA TYR A 57 -12.20 -3.07 9.79
C TYR A 57 -12.55 -2.25 8.57
N GLY A 58 -12.60 -2.86 7.39
CA GLY A 58 -13.01 -2.19 6.18
C GLY A 58 -11.97 -1.28 5.55
N PHE A 59 -10.70 -1.50 5.82
CA PHE A 59 -9.63 -0.78 5.15
C PHE A 59 -9.32 -1.45 3.81
N ALA A 60 -8.91 -0.64 2.83
CA ALA A 60 -8.45 -1.20 1.57
C ALA A 60 -7.12 -1.95 1.75
N GLY A 61 -6.24 -1.42 2.56
CA GLY A 61 -4.93 -2.01 2.79
C GLY A 61 -3.85 -1.39 1.93
N ILE A 62 -4.04 -0.17 1.49
CA ILE A 62 -3.03 0.58 0.74
C ILE A 62 -2.61 1.81 1.55
N PRO A 63 -1.35 2.27 1.44
CA PRO A 63 -0.29 1.67 0.64
C PRO A 63 0.14 0.31 1.19
N CYS A 64 0.48 -0.60 0.27
CA CYS A 64 0.94 -1.93 0.61
C CYS A 64 2.34 -2.11 0.04
N PHE A 65 3.24 -2.71 0.80
CA PHE A 65 4.64 -2.85 0.42
C PHE A 65 5.02 -4.31 0.35
N VAL A 66 5.69 -4.70 -0.74
CA VAL A 66 6.32 -6.01 -0.85
C VAL A 66 7.82 -5.79 -0.82
N LEU A 67 8.46 -6.20 0.27
CA LEU A 67 9.88 -5.99 0.49
C LEU A 67 10.73 -6.87 -0.42
N GLU A 68 12.02 -6.63 -0.45
CA GLU A 68 12.92 -7.35 -1.35
C GLU A 68 12.96 -8.85 -1.06
N ASP A 69 12.74 -9.24 0.18
CA ASP A 69 12.70 -10.66 0.57
C ASP A 69 11.33 -11.29 0.35
N GLY A 70 10.37 -10.54 -0.19
CA GLY A 70 9.02 -11.03 -0.43
C GLY A 70 8.05 -10.81 0.73
N THR A 71 8.51 -10.23 1.84
CA THR A 71 7.63 -9.93 2.97
C THR A 71 6.62 -8.86 2.59
N VAL A 72 5.35 -9.09 2.89
CA VAL A 72 4.28 -8.13 2.65
C VAL A 72 3.99 -7.39 3.94
N THR A 73 3.96 -6.05 3.87
CA THR A 73 3.69 -5.22 5.05
C THR A 73 2.84 -4.01 4.66
N LEU A 74 2.08 -3.52 5.62
CA LEU A 74 1.34 -2.26 5.48
C LEU A 74 2.06 -1.12 6.20
N SER A 75 3.20 -1.39 6.82
CA SER A 75 3.98 -0.41 7.55
C SER A 75 5.01 0.26 6.65
N SER A 76 4.86 1.57 6.44
CA SER A 76 5.84 2.33 5.67
C SER A 76 7.20 2.34 6.35
N LEU A 77 7.24 2.28 7.69
CA LEU A 77 8.52 2.20 8.42
C LEU A 77 9.28 0.93 8.06
N GLU A 78 8.60 -0.21 7.98
CA GLU A 78 9.25 -1.47 7.59
C GLU A 78 9.79 -1.40 6.17
N ALA A 79 9.19 -0.58 5.33
CA ALA A 79 9.65 -0.38 3.95
C ALA A 79 10.71 0.72 3.83
N GLY A 80 11.16 1.29 4.94
CA GLY A 80 12.16 2.35 4.94
C GLY A 80 11.64 3.71 4.55
N ILE A 81 10.34 3.94 4.68
CA ILE A 81 9.66 5.18 4.30
C ILE A 81 9.09 5.83 5.55
N SER A 82 9.12 7.17 5.61
CA SER A 82 8.47 7.88 6.72
C SER A 82 6.97 7.57 6.74
N PRO A 83 6.38 7.33 7.93
CA PRO A 83 4.98 6.90 7.98
C PRO A 83 4.04 7.97 7.44
N ALA A 84 2.96 7.52 6.80
CA ALA A 84 1.85 8.36 6.46
C ALA A 84 1.23 8.90 7.75
N ARG A 85 0.58 10.07 7.65
CA ARG A 85 0.04 10.71 8.84
C ARG A 85 -0.94 9.78 9.55
N ASN A 86 -0.74 9.62 10.88
CA ASN A 86 -1.55 8.80 11.76
C ASN A 86 -1.54 7.31 11.46
N GLY A 87 -0.69 6.85 10.55
CA GLY A 87 -0.60 5.44 10.21
C GLY A 87 -1.90 4.83 9.73
N ALA A 88 -2.87 5.63 9.33
CA ALA A 88 -4.16 5.13 8.91
C ALA A 88 -4.10 4.61 7.48
N SER A 89 -4.69 3.45 7.25
CA SER A 89 -4.92 2.93 5.92
C SER A 89 -6.21 3.50 5.35
N CYS A 90 -6.43 3.29 4.06
CA CYS A 90 -7.68 3.70 3.43
C CYS A 90 -8.86 2.98 4.05
N ARG A 91 -9.82 3.72 4.53
CA ARG A 91 -11.06 3.20 5.08
C ARG A 91 -12.17 3.29 4.07
N ILE A 92 -13.11 2.36 4.18
CA ILE A 92 -14.29 2.35 3.31
C ILE A 92 -15.14 3.59 3.55
N ASP A 93 -15.23 4.08 4.78
CA ASP A 93 -16.05 5.24 5.11
C ASP A 93 -15.43 6.57 4.69
N GLY A 94 -14.22 6.56 4.12
CA GLY A 94 -13.56 7.76 3.65
C GLY A 94 -12.90 8.59 4.72
N SER A 95 -12.85 8.14 5.96
CA SER A 95 -12.27 8.91 7.07
C SER A 95 -10.75 8.77 7.16
N GLY A 96 -10.14 7.99 6.34
CA GLY A 96 -8.70 7.91 6.13
C GLY A 96 -8.52 7.71 4.65
N CYS A 97 -7.41 7.73 4.10
CA CYS A 97 -7.21 7.43 2.67
C CYS A 97 -8.51 7.32 1.88
#